data_d63abc1766600b150e49f56f55da1a51
#
_entry.id   d63abc1766600b150e49f56f55da1a51
#
_cell.length_a   1.000
_cell.length_b   1.000
_cell.length_c   1.000
_cell.angle_alpha   90.00
_cell.angle_beta   90.00
_cell.angle_gamma   90.00
#
_symmetry.space_group_name_H-M   'P 1'
#
loop_
_entity.id
_entity.type
_entity.pdbx_description
1 polymer ?
#
loop_
_entity_poly.entity_id
_entity_poly.type
_entity_poly.pdbx_seq_one_letter_code
_entity_poly.pdbx_strand_id
1 'polypeptide(L)'
;MSSVSNPSKNQVLPFSEALKVWVKVAIHSFGGPAGQIAVMHKFLVEEKKWISENRFLHALNYCMLLPGPEAQQLATYIGWLLHKKKGGLVAGLLFILPGFISILILSILYAAYRDVAIVDAIFFGIKPAVLAIVIGAVIKIGKKALKNEVMVIMAALAFVAIFFFE
;
A
#
# COMPACT_ATOMS: atom_id res chain seq x y z
N MET A 1 1.86 24.99 -33.73
CA MET A 1 2.94 24.19 -33.07
C MET A 1 3.34 24.93 -31.81
N SER A 2 2.67 24.70 -30.73
CA SER A 2 2.96 25.31 -29.42
C SER A 2 3.94 24.41 -28.68
N SER A 3 5.12 24.95 -28.41
CA SER A 3 6.19 24.34 -27.64
C SER A 3 5.67 23.99 -26.24
N VAL A 4 5.47 22.72 -25.98
CA VAL A 4 5.25 22.21 -24.63
C VAL A 4 6.53 22.45 -23.85
N SER A 5 6.54 23.48 -23.04
CA SER A 5 7.59 23.77 -22.08
C SER A 5 7.66 22.60 -21.07
N ASN A 6 8.76 21.88 -21.11
CA ASN A 6 9.09 20.79 -20.18
C ASN A 6 9.58 21.40 -18.84
N PRO A 7 8.79 21.41 -17.75
CA PRO A 7 9.13 22.10 -16.51
C PRO A 7 9.98 21.26 -15.54
N SER A 8 10.73 20.27 -16.00
CA SER A 8 11.47 19.38 -15.10
C SER A 8 12.96 19.22 -15.44
N LYS A 9 13.65 20.30 -15.88
CA LYS A 9 15.12 20.32 -15.89
C LYS A 9 15.62 21.18 -14.74
N ASN A 10 16.25 20.52 -13.73
CA ASN A 10 17.16 21.05 -12.73
C ASN A 10 16.61 21.83 -11.51
N GLN A 11 15.53 21.38 -10.88
CA GLN A 11 15.45 21.61 -9.43
C GLN A 11 16.07 20.42 -8.71
N VAL A 12 17.26 20.60 -8.14
CA VAL A 12 17.82 19.62 -7.19
C VAL A 12 16.93 19.66 -5.96
N LEU A 13 15.98 18.71 -5.93
CA LEU A 13 15.04 18.57 -4.81
C LEU A 13 15.83 18.23 -3.54
N PRO A 14 15.84 19.08 -2.50
CA PRO A 14 16.57 18.77 -1.28
C PRO A 14 15.97 17.55 -0.60
N PHE A 15 16.83 16.62 -0.19
CA PHE A 15 16.40 15.36 0.44
C PHE A 15 15.54 15.59 1.70
N SER A 16 15.82 16.66 2.46
CA SER A 16 15.05 17.05 3.64
C SER A 16 13.59 17.40 3.32
N GLU A 17 13.35 18.03 2.17
CA GLU A 17 11.99 18.35 1.73
C GLU A 17 11.27 17.09 1.28
N ALA A 18 11.95 16.21 0.55
CA ALA A 18 11.40 14.92 0.15
C ALA A 18 11.03 14.06 1.37
N LEU A 19 11.89 14.02 2.39
CA LEU A 19 11.61 13.32 3.64
C LEU A 19 10.32 13.81 4.30
N LYS A 20 10.12 15.13 4.41
CA LYS A 20 8.89 15.72 4.99
C LYS A 20 7.63 15.31 4.22
N VAL A 21 7.72 15.26 2.90
CA VAL A 21 6.59 14.85 2.06
C VAL A 21 6.32 13.36 2.20
N TRP A 22 7.35 12.51 2.24
CA TRP A 22 7.18 11.08 2.47
C TRP A 22 6.59 10.76 3.85
N VAL A 23 6.95 11.51 4.89
CA VAL A 23 6.30 11.42 6.20
C VAL A 23 4.81 11.78 6.12
N LYS A 24 4.46 12.86 5.39
CA LYS A 24 3.05 13.21 5.17
C LYS A 24 2.31 12.12 4.42
N VAL A 25 2.88 11.59 3.34
CA VAL A 25 2.30 10.47 2.60
C VAL A 25 2.08 9.29 3.53
N ALA A 26 3.07 8.91 4.33
CA ALA A 26 2.98 7.78 5.26
C ALA A 26 1.83 7.93 6.27
N ILE A 27 1.71 9.11 6.89
CA ILE A 27 0.67 9.37 7.90
C ILE A 27 -0.74 9.40 7.29
N HIS A 28 -0.89 9.83 6.03
CA HIS A 28 -2.19 9.92 5.37
C HIS A 28 -2.55 8.68 4.53
N SER A 29 -1.66 7.70 4.44
CA SER A 29 -1.82 6.50 3.60
C SER A 29 -2.74 5.46 4.24
N PHE A 30 -4.01 5.80 4.42
CA PHE A 30 -5.05 4.89 4.90
C PHE A 30 -6.04 4.56 3.76
N GLY A 31 -6.85 3.51 3.95
CA GLY A 31 -7.93 3.16 3.03
C GLY A 31 -7.56 2.16 1.93
N GLY A 32 -6.48 1.40 2.13
CA GLY A 32 -6.04 0.36 1.19
C GLY A 32 -5.27 0.90 -0.02
N PRO A 33 -4.87 0.02 -0.97
CA PRO A 33 -3.96 0.39 -2.06
C PRO A 33 -4.44 1.58 -2.90
N ALA A 34 -5.73 1.62 -3.24
CA ALA A 34 -6.30 2.72 -4.03
C ALA A 34 -6.23 4.07 -3.30
N GLY A 35 -6.55 4.09 -2.00
CA GLY A 35 -6.44 5.30 -1.18
C GLY A 35 -4.99 5.77 -1.02
N GLN A 36 -4.08 4.83 -0.80
CA GLN A 36 -2.65 5.09 -0.69
C GLN A 36 -2.05 5.67 -1.98
N ILE A 37 -2.44 5.12 -3.13
CA ILE A 37 -2.04 5.63 -4.45
C ILE A 37 -2.57 7.04 -4.68
N ALA A 38 -3.85 7.30 -4.32
CA ALA A 38 -4.46 8.63 -4.43
C ALA A 38 -3.74 9.67 -3.55
N VAL A 39 -3.33 9.30 -2.33
CA VAL A 39 -2.55 10.17 -1.44
C VAL A 39 -1.18 10.50 -2.05
N MET A 40 -0.48 9.50 -2.60
CA MET A 40 0.79 9.74 -3.29
C MET A 40 0.61 10.66 -4.51
N HIS A 41 -0.42 10.43 -5.32
CA HIS A 41 -0.75 11.27 -6.46
C HIS A 41 -0.96 12.72 -6.03
N LYS A 42 -1.83 12.94 -5.05
CA LYS A 42 -2.13 14.28 -4.51
C LYS A 42 -0.87 15.02 -4.09
N PHE A 43 -0.04 14.41 -3.24
CA PHE A 43 1.16 15.10 -2.72
C PHE A 43 2.26 15.27 -3.77
N LEU A 44 2.52 14.30 -4.62
CA LEU A 44 3.69 14.29 -5.50
C LEU A 44 3.41 14.92 -6.87
N VAL A 45 2.18 14.78 -7.38
CA VAL A 45 1.78 15.30 -8.70
C VAL A 45 1.04 16.62 -8.60
N GLU A 46 -0.01 16.71 -7.76
CA GLU A 46 -0.87 17.89 -7.70
C GLU A 46 -0.24 19.02 -6.87
N GLU A 47 0.16 18.73 -5.62
CA GLU A 47 0.67 19.76 -4.70
C GLU A 47 2.11 20.13 -4.99
N LYS A 48 3.01 19.15 -5.04
CA LYS A 48 4.45 19.39 -5.19
C LYS A 48 4.93 19.45 -6.63
N LYS A 49 4.19 18.85 -7.56
CA LYS A 49 4.53 18.79 -8.99
C LYS A 49 5.94 18.26 -9.26
N TRP A 50 6.42 17.35 -8.40
CA TRP A 50 7.74 16.74 -8.55
C TRP A 50 7.77 15.71 -9.66
N ILE A 51 6.62 15.11 -9.96
CA ILE A 51 6.43 14.12 -11.00
C ILE A 51 5.25 14.54 -11.85
N SER A 52 5.39 14.44 -13.17
CA SER A 52 4.28 14.68 -14.08
C SER A 52 3.28 13.54 -14.02
N GLU A 53 2.01 13.83 -14.33
CA GLU A 53 0.91 12.87 -14.40
C GLU A 53 1.30 11.62 -15.20
N ASN A 54 1.82 11.81 -16.43
CA ASN A 54 2.20 10.70 -17.30
C ASN A 54 3.28 9.81 -16.69
N ARG A 55 4.26 10.39 -15.98
CA ARG A 55 5.31 9.62 -15.30
C ARG A 55 4.78 8.86 -14.11
N PHE A 56 3.84 9.43 -13.36
CA PHE A 56 3.20 8.77 -12.25
C PHE A 56 2.38 7.57 -12.72
N LEU A 57 1.54 7.76 -13.74
CA LEU A 57 0.74 6.67 -14.33
C LEU A 57 1.62 5.58 -14.94
N HIS A 58 2.73 5.94 -15.57
CA HIS A 58 3.69 4.96 -16.10
C HIS A 58 4.33 4.13 -14.98
N ALA A 59 4.71 4.78 -13.87
CA ALA A 59 5.24 4.12 -12.69
C ALA A 59 4.21 3.17 -12.06
N LEU A 60 2.95 3.63 -11.94
CA LEU A 60 1.86 2.84 -11.41
C LEU A 60 1.59 1.59 -12.26
N ASN A 61 1.49 1.75 -13.58
CA ASN A 61 1.29 0.62 -14.49
C ASN A 61 2.43 -0.40 -14.40
N TYR A 62 3.67 0.08 -14.26
CA TYR A 62 4.82 -0.82 -14.06
C TYR A 62 4.71 -1.60 -12.75
N CYS A 63 4.35 -0.94 -11.65
CA CYS A 63 4.18 -1.61 -10.36
C CYS A 63 3.01 -2.61 -10.36
N MET A 64 1.93 -2.33 -11.11
CA MET A 64 0.79 -3.25 -11.26
C MET A 64 1.13 -4.55 -12.00
N LEU A 65 2.20 -4.59 -12.78
CA LEU A 65 2.67 -5.79 -13.46
C LEU A 65 3.50 -6.70 -12.55
N LEU A 66 4.05 -6.15 -11.47
CA LEU A 66 4.90 -6.89 -10.55
C LEU A 66 4.04 -7.55 -9.45
N PRO A 67 4.34 -8.81 -9.06
CA PRO A 67 3.67 -9.42 -7.93
C PRO A 67 4.08 -8.73 -6.63
N GLY A 68 3.10 -8.31 -5.81
CA GLY A 68 3.35 -7.69 -4.52
C GLY A 68 2.46 -6.49 -4.21
N PRO A 69 2.70 -5.77 -3.12
CA PRO A 69 1.90 -4.63 -2.70
C PRO A 69 2.17 -3.41 -3.59
N GLU A 70 1.28 -3.15 -4.54
CA GLU A 70 1.40 -2.12 -5.59
C GLU A 70 1.75 -0.73 -5.03
N ALA A 71 1.06 -0.29 -3.98
CA ALA A 71 1.28 1.02 -3.38
C ALA A 71 2.67 1.16 -2.76
N GLN A 72 3.18 0.10 -2.12
CA GLN A 72 4.53 0.05 -1.54
C GLN A 72 5.60 0.07 -2.63
N GLN A 73 5.40 -0.69 -3.70
CA GLN A 73 6.29 -0.71 -4.85
C GLN A 73 6.35 0.67 -5.49
N LEU A 74 5.19 1.31 -5.66
CA LEU A 74 5.09 2.65 -6.23
C LEU A 74 5.82 3.69 -5.37
N ALA A 75 5.63 3.67 -4.04
CA ALA A 75 6.34 4.57 -3.12
C ALA A 75 7.86 4.41 -3.23
N THR A 76 8.34 3.17 -3.22
CA THR A 76 9.76 2.83 -3.35
C THR A 76 10.32 3.28 -4.71
N TYR A 77 9.60 3.00 -5.79
CA TYR A 77 10.02 3.35 -7.14
C TYR A 77 10.07 4.87 -7.36
N ILE A 78 9.05 5.59 -6.92
CA ILE A 78 9.04 7.06 -7.01
C ILE A 78 10.13 7.67 -6.13
N GLY A 79 10.32 7.17 -4.91
CA GLY A 79 11.42 7.58 -4.04
C GLY A 79 12.79 7.39 -4.71
N TRP A 80 12.97 6.26 -5.41
CA TRP A 80 14.18 6.00 -6.20
C TRP A 80 14.32 6.95 -7.40
N LEU A 81 13.26 7.28 -8.09
CA LEU A 81 13.30 8.25 -9.19
C LEU A 81 13.76 9.63 -8.71
N LEU A 82 13.34 10.06 -7.51
CA LEU A 82 13.66 11.38 -6.95
C LEU A 82 15.09 11.42 -6.38
N HIS A 83 15.49 10.42 -5.59
CA HIS A 83 16.77 10.44 -4.84
C HIS A 83 17.54 9.13 -4.91
N LYS A 84 17.39 8.36 -5.98
CA LYS A 84 18.10 7.09 -6.22
C LYS A 84 17.92 6.10 -5.05
N LYS A 85 18.96 5.35 -4.69
CA LYS A 85 18.91 4.31 -3.64
C LYS A 85 18.42 4.84 -2.29
N LYS A 86 18.92 6.01 -1.86
CA LYS A 86 18.53 6.63 -0.59
C LYS A 86 17.04 7.00 -0.57
N GLY A 87 16.54 7.59 -1.66
CA GLY A 87 15.14 7.97 -1.76
C GLY A 87 14.19 6.77 -1.77
N GLY A 88 14.52 5.72 -2.52
CA GLY A 88 13.72 4.50 -2.57
C GLY A 88 13.64 3.79 -1.21
N LEU A 89 14.78 3.64 -0.53
CA LEU A 89 14.83 3.04 0.80
C LEU A 89 14.01 3.82 1.81
N VAL A 90 14.19 5.13 1.88
CA VAL A 90 13.50 6.00 2.84
C VAL A 90 12.00 6.06 2.56
N ALA A 91 11.59 6.23 1.31
CA ALA A 91 10.17 6.26 0.94
C ALA A 91 9.50 4.92 1.27
N GLY A 92 10.14 3.80 0.92
CA GLY A 92 9.64 2.46 1.20
C GLY A 92 9.51 2.17 2.70
N LEU A 93 10.52 2.49 3.49
CA LEU A 93 10.50 2.30 4.95
C LEU A 93 9.44 3.18 5.61
N LEU A 94 9.39 4.47 5.29
CA LEU A 94 8.40 5.39 5.86
C LEU A 94 6.97 4.97 5.52
N PHE A 95 6.74 4.42 4.34
CA PHE A 95 5.42 3.96 3.92
C PHE A 95 4.90 2.79 4.77
N ILE A 96 5.78 1.88 5.19
CA ILE A 96 5.43 0.71 6.03
C ILE A 96 5.32 1.09 7.52
N LEU A 97 6.08 2.08 7.95
CA LEU A 97 6.34 2.39 9.35
C LEU A 97 5.06 2.64 10.18
N PRO A 98 4.04 3.39 9.73
CA PRO A 98 2.81 3.59 10.50
C PRO A 98 2.05 2.28 10.75
N GLY A 99 1.95 1.42 9.74
CA GLY A 99 1.34 0.10 9.87
C GLY A 99 2.10 -0.81 10.83
N PHE A 100 3.43 -0.84 10.72
CA PHE A 100 4.29 -1.61 11.60
C PHE A 100 4.16 -1.16 13.06
N ILE A 101 4.22 0.16 13.33
CA ILE A 101 4.07 0.70 14.68
C ILE A 101 2.69 0.36 15.26
N SER A 102 1.62 0.51 14.45
CA SER A 102 0.27 0.19 14.90
C SER A 102 0.11 -1.27 15.32
N ILE A 103 0.62 -2.20 14.50
CA ILE A 103 0.58 -3.63 14.82
C ILE A 103 1.44 -3.95 16.04
N LEU A 104 2.62 -3.34 16.14
CA LEU A 104 3.52 -3.53 17.27
C LEU A 104 2.88 -3.07 18.58
N ILE A 105 2.27 -1.88 18.61
CA ILE A 105 1.57 -1.36 19.78
C ILE A 105 0.42 -2.29 20.17
N LEU A 106 -0.40 -2.71 19.22
CA LEU A 106 -1.51 -3.63 19.47
C LEU A 106 -1.03 -4.98 20.00
N SER A 107 0.07 -5.50 19.45
CA SER A 107 0.66 -6.77 19.91
C SER A 107 1.18 -6.68 21.34
N ILE A 108 1.89 -5.60 21.67
CA ILE A 108 2.38 -5.36 23.04
C ILE A 108 1.20 -5.19 24.02
N LEU A 109 0.20 -4.41 23.62
CA LEU A 109 -0.99 -4.20 24.43
C LEU A 109 -1.71 -5.51 24.72
N TYR A 110 -1.88 -6.35 23.71
CA TYR A 110 -2.50 -7.66 23.87
C TYR A 110 -1.67 -8.59 24.76
N ALA A 111 -0.35 -8.66 24.56
CA ALA A 111 0.52 -9.54 25.30
C ALA A 111 0.65 -9.13 26.78
N ALA A 112 0.72 -7.81 27.06
CA ALA A 112 0.93 -7.30 28.41
C ALA A 112 -0.36 -7.17 29.25
N TYR A 113 -1.51 -6.94 28.59
CA TYR A 113 -2.77 -6.60 29.24
C TYR A 113 -3.93 -7.52 28.86
N ARG A 114 -3.65 -8.73 28.43
CA ARG A 114 -4.67 -9.72 28.01
C ARG A 114 -5.75 -9.97 29.08
N ASP A 115 -5.35 -9.95 30.37
CA ASP A 115 -6.25 -10.24 31.49
C ASP A 115 -7.12 -9.04 31.92
N VAL A 116 -6.91 -7.88 31.27
CA VAL A 116 -7.73 -6.69 31.53
C VAL A 116 -9.00 -6.75 30.68
N ALA A 117 -10.15 -6.74 31.32
CA ALA A 117 -11.46 -6.90 30.70
C ALA A 117 -11.73 -5.94 29.49
N ILE A 118 -11.23 -4.69 29.57
CA ILE A 118 -11.37 -3.72 28.47
C ILE A 118 -10.56 -4.14 27.25
N VAL A 119 -9.34 -4.64 27.46
CA VAL A 119 -8.46 -5.09 26.35
C VAL A 119 -9.08 -6.32 25.68
N ASP A 120 -9.52 -7.29 26.44
CA ASP A 120 -10.19 -8.48 25.91
C ASP A 120 -11.47 -8.10 25.14
N ALA A 121 -12.29 -7.20 25.65
CA ALA A 121 -13.50 -6.71 24.99
C ALA A 121 -13.19 -6.02 23.64
N ILE A 122 -12.13 -5.21 23.54
CA ILE A 122 -11.70 -4.56 22.30
C ILE A 122 -11.28 -5.62 21.28
N PHE A 123 -10.44 -6.57 21.66
CA PHE A 123 -9.98 -7.64 20.76
C PHE A 123 -11.12 -8.59 20.37
N PHE A 124 -12.05 -8.85 21.28
CA PHE A 124 -13.27 -9.61 20.97
C PHE A 124 -14.10 -8.90 19.87
N GLY A 125 -14.25 -7.58 19.95
CA GLY A 125 -14.96 -6.80 18.92
C GLY A 125 -14.22 -6.71 17.59
N ILE A 126 -12.88 -6.72 17.59
CA ILE A 126 -12.07 -6.68 16.36
C ILE A 126 -12.17 -7.98 15.57
N LYS A 127 -12.24 -9.14 16.22
CA LYS A 127 -12.30 -10.45 15.55
C LYS A 127 -13.40 -10.56 14.48
N PRO A 128 -14.69 -10.26 14.76
CA PRO A 128 -15.73 -10.32 13.75
C PRO A 128 -15.57 -9.25 12.66
N ALA A 129 -15.04 -8.07 12.99
CA ALA A 129 -14.77 -7.03 12.01
C ALA A 129 -13.70 -7.47 11.00
N VAL A 130 -12.60 -8.06 11.46
CA VAL A 130 -11.55 -8.63 10.60
C VAL A 130 -12.12 -9.76 9.74
N LEU A 131 -12.92 -10.65 10.32
CA LEU A 131 -13.57 -11.73 9.57
C LEU A 131 -14.45 -11.19 8.44
N ALA A 132 -15.26 -10.17 8.71
CA ALA A 132 -16.10 -9.53 7.69
C ALA A 132 -15.28 -8.90 6.56
N ILE A 133 -14.15 -8.24 6.89
CA ILE A 133 -13.23 -7.67 5.90
C ILE A 133 -12.59 -8.76 5.04
N VAL A 134 -12.15 -9.86 5.66
CA VAL A 134 -11.54 -11.00 4.93
C VAL A 134 -12.54 -11.64 4.00
N ILE A 135 -13.77 -11.91 4.46
CA ILE A 135 -14.84 -12.47 3.62
C ILE A 135 -15.14 -11.52 2.44
N GLY A 136 -15.26 -10.23 2.70
CA GLY A 136 -15.46 -9.22 1.67
C GLY A 136 -14.33 -9.19 0.63
N ALA A 137 -13.08 -9.31 1.08
CA ALA A 137 -11.92 -9.37 0.21
C ALA A 137 -11.90 -10.64 -0.65
N VAL A 138 -12.18 -11.80 -0.05
CA VAL A 138 -12.27 -13.09 -0.76
C VAL A 138 -13.35 -13.04 -1.85
N ILE A 139 -14.53 -12.52 -1.53
CA ILE A 139 -15.61 -12.37 -2.51
C ILE A 139 -15.20 -11.43 -3.65
N LYS A 140 -14.59 -10.29 -3.32
CA LYS A 140 -14.17 -9.28 -4.31
C LYS A 140 -13.09 -9.82 -5.24
N ILE A 141 -12.09 -10.50 -4.68
CA ILE A 141 -10.99 -11.10 -5.45
C ILE A 141 -11.54 -12.28 -6.26
N GLY A 142 -12.35 -13.13 -5.67
CA GLY A 142 -12.98 -14.27 -6.34
C GLY A 142 -13.77 -13.83 -7.57
N LYS A 143 -14.63 -12.83 -7.44
CA LYS A 143 -15.40 -12.28 -8.58
C LYS A 143 -14.51 -11.71 -9.70
N LYS A 144 -13.35 -11.18 -9.36
CA LYS A 144 -12.40 -10.60 -10.34
C LYS A 144 -11.53 -11.67 -11.00
N ALA A 145 -11.12 -12.68 -10.24
CA ALA A 145 -10.20 -13.72 -10.69
C ALA A 145 -10.91 -14.90 -11.37
N LEU A 146 -12.05 -15.34 -10.82
CA LEU A 146 -12.78 -16.52 -11.28
C LEU A 146 -13.82 -16.11 -12.34
N LYS A 147 -13.38 -15.99 -13.58
CA LYS A 147 -14.24 -15.56 -14.71
C LYS A 147 -14.94 -16.72 -15.43
N ASN A 148 -14.39 -17.93 -15.35
CA ASN A 148 -14.86 -19.13 -16.02
C ASN A 148 -15.09 -20.26 -15.04
N GLU A 149 -16.01 -21.18 -15.34
CA GLU A 149 -16.29 -22.36 -14.53
C GLU A 149 -15.05 -23.24 -14.30
N VAL A 150 -14.17 -23.35 -15.29
CA VAL A 150 -12.91 -24.09 -15.15
C VAL A 150 -12.01 -23.49 -14.06
N MET A 151 -11.94 -22.16 -13.97
CA MET A 151 -11.16 -21.47 -12.92
C MET A 151 -11.76 -21.69 -11.52
N VAL A 152 -13.09 -21.76 -11.43
CA VAL A 152 -13.78 -22.08 -10.17
C VAL A 152 -13.48 -23.51 -9.73
N ILE A 153 -13.54 -24.47 -10.66
CA ILE A 153 -13.23 -25.88 -10.38
C ILE A 153 -11.76 -26.02 -9.95
N MET A 154 -10.82 -25.40 -10.65
CA MET A 154 -9.41 -25.43 -10.26
C MET A 154 -9.17 -24.83 -8.88
N ALA A 155 -9.81 -23.70 -8.56
CA ALA A 155 -9.70 -23.06 -7.26
C ALA A 155 -10.29 -23.94 -6.15
N ALA A 156 -11.42 -24.59 -6.39
CA ALA A 156 -12.03 -25.52 -5.45
C ALA A 156 -11.15 -26.77 -5.22
N LEU A 157 -10.60 -27.36 -6.28
CA LEU A 157 -9.68 -28.49 -6.17
C LEU A 157 -8.40 -28.11 -5.40
N ALA A 158 -7.83 -26.94 -5.70
CA ALA A 158 -6.66 -26.44 -4.98
C ALA A 158 -6.97 -26.22 -3.48
N PHE A 159 -8.14 -25.66 -3.17
CA PHE A 159 -8.57 -25.46 -1.78
C PHE A 159 -8.72 -26.80 -1.05
N VAL A 160 -9.40 -27.78 -1.65
CA VAL A 160 -9.56 -29.12 -1.08
C VAL A 160 -8.20 -29.79 -0.91
N ALA A 161 -7.32 -29.72 -1.92
CA ALA A 161 -5.98 -30.29 -1.84
C ALA A 161 -5.18 -29.70 -0.67
N ILE A 162 -5.14 -28.38 -0.53
CA ILE A 162 -4.42 -27.73 0.56
C ILE A 162 -5.04 -28.09 1.93
N PHE A 163 -6.36 -28.08 2.03
CA PHE A 163 -7.05 -28.34 3.30
C PHE A 163 -6.92 -29.76 3.82
N PHE A 164 -6.80 -30.76 2.93
CA PHE A 164 -6.75 -32.18 3.33
C PHE A 164 -5.34 -32.79 3.30
N PHE A 165 -4.38 -32.19 2.62
CA PHE A 165 -3.03 -32.74 2.46
C PHE A 165 -1.94 -31.93 3.17
N GLU A 166 -2.24 -30.79 3.81
CA GLU A 166 -1.36 -30.02 4.70
C GLU A 166 -1.82 -30.19 6.16
#